data_be58e406d936c67466bcd2be9cf2bc3e
#
_entry.id   be58e406d936c67466bcd2be9cf2bc3e
#
_cell.length_a   1.000
_cell.length_b   1.000
_cell.length_c   1.000
_cell.angle_alpha   90.00
_cell.angle_beta   90.00
_cell.angle_gamma   90.00
#
_symmetry.space_group_name_H-M   'P 1'
#
loop_
_entity.id
_entity.type
_entity.pdbx_description
1 polymer ?
#
loop_
_entity_poly.entity_id
_entity_poly.type
_entity_poly.pdbx_seq_one_letter_code
_entity_poly.pdbx_strand_id
1 'polypeptide(L)'
;MQIVRINAKIIQDDSGVFTEIPVLLDENQDVIKPLMEYTLKLKRDGMSQSTILNCIKATQLLLEYMSTNTSGFQNPESLFENFTSRLYTGTIGDDGLDPSGLYWLPCSKQVSKLYINALTKLTDWLALNNNGNAINPLVEANTSTKRLKYAAWFRKNHNNFLGHLKDTHIHLTARYARNIQGKRPLGKQSQEAIEFPEHHFSEFYFNGLGGAIDRRVVLRDQLILLLMHGGGLRESETMHLWVEDVSIDPLNTNSMKVRIYHPQDGKAPNNWRGRTGKT
;
A
#
# COMPACT_ATOMS: atom_id res chain seq x y z
N MET A 1 -16.10 -5.68 20.31
CA MET A 1 -14.88 -4.85 20.47
C MET A 1 -14.86 -3.78 19.41
N GLN A 2 -14.91 -2.51 19.78
CA GLN A 2 -14.84 -1.40 18.82
C GLN A 2 -13.42 -0.87 18.82
N ILE A 3 -12.73 -1.02 17.69
CA ILE A 3 -11.35 -0.55 17.52
C ILE A 3 -11.37 0.75 16.76
N VAL A 4 -10.80 1.79 17.34
CA VAL A 4 -10.80 3.14 16.78
C VAL A 4 -9.40 3.50 16.29
N ARG A 5 -9.31 4.04 15.08
CA ARG A 5 -8.07 4.57 14.52
C ARG A 5 -8.01 6.08 14.71
N ILE A 6 -6.92 6.56 15.27
CA ILE A 6 -6.62 7.99 15.41
C ILE A 6 -5.22 8.29 14.86
N ASN A 7 -4.94 9.56 14.58
CA ASN A 7 -3.58 10.05 14.32
C ASN A 7 -3.04 10.64 15.62
N ALA A 8 -1.92 10.11 16.10
CA ALA A 8 -1.26 10.58 17.30
C ALA A 8 0.06 11.28 16.98
N LYS A 9 0.37 12.33 17.72
CA LYS A 9 1.67 13.00 17.71
C LYS A 9 2.48 12.43 18.86
N ILE A 10 3.59 11.77 18.55
CA ILE A 10 4.43 11.09 19.53
C ILE A 10 5.79 11.81 19.60
N ILE A 11 6.23 12.10 20.81
CA ILE A 11 7.59 12.57 21.10
C ILE A 11 8.41 11.33 21.40
N GLN A 12 9.50 11.11 20.65
CA GLN A 12 10.37 9.95 20.81
C GLN A 12 11.59 10.21 21.68
N ASP A 13 11.98 11.48 21.80
CA ASP A 13 13.18 11.90 22.52
C ASP A 13 12.99 13.31 23.11
N ASP A 14 14.01 13.78 23.82
CA ASP A 14 14.01 15.08 24.47
C ASP A 14 14.17 16.28 23.48
N SER A 15 14.27 16.00 22.18
CA SER A 15 14.36 17.05 21.15
C SER A 15 13.06 17.83 20.96
N GLY A 16 11.94 17.29 21.46
CA GLY A 16 10.61 17.86 21.29
C GLY A 16 10.05 17.72 19.86
N VAL A 17 10.72 16.97 19.00
CA VAL A 17 10.23 16.71 17.63
C VAL A 17 9.09 15.70 17.66
N PHE A 18 7.95 16.10 17.08
CA PHE A 18 6.78 15.23 17.00
C PHE A 18 6.87 14.34 15.76
N THR A 19 6.59 13.06 15.95
CA THR A 19 6.31 12.12 14.84
C THR A 19 4.82 11.81 14.81
N GLU A 20 4.16 12.16 13.72
CA GLU A 20 2.73 11.84 13.52
C GLU A 20 2.60 10.45 12.91
N ILE A 21 1.86 9.58 13.60
CA ILE A 21 1.58 8.21 13.15
C ILE A 21 0.11 7.85 13.42
N PRO A 22 -0.48 6.97 12.58
CA PRO A 22 -1.76 6.36 12.90
C PRO A 22 -1.57 5.30 13.99
N VAL A 23 -2.45 5.29 14.99
CA VAL A 23 -2.50 4.31 16.08
C VAL A 23 -3.90 3.72 16.19
N LEU A 24 -4.00 2.51 16.72
CA LEU A 24 -5.27 1.88 17.09
C LEU A 24 -5.47 1.95 18.61
N LEU A 25 -6.69 2.28 18.97
CA LEU A 25 -7.17 2.23 20.35
C LEU A 25 -8.07 1.00 20.51
N ASP A 26 -7.97 0.35 21.65
CA ASP A 26 -8.86 -0.71 22.08
C ASP A 26 -10.20 -0.16 22.60
N GLU A 27 -11.07 -1.02 23.11
CA GLU A 27 -12.37 -0.64 23.65
C GLU A 27 -12.30 0.23 24.91
N ASN A 28 -11.16 0.20 25.62
CA ASN A 28 -10.91 1.06 26.79
C ASN A 28 -10.30 2.40 26.42
N GLN A 29 -10.13 2.67 25.10
CA GLN A 29 -9.44 3.82 24.55
C GLN A 29 -7.92 3.82 24.83
N ASP A 30 -7.37 2.67 25.20
CA ASP A 30 -5.94 2.51 25.40
C ASP A 30 -5.23 2.21 24.07
N VAL A 31 -4.01 2.77 23.90
CA VAL A 31 -3.20 2.54 22.72
C VAL A 31 -2.69 1.11 22.69
N ILE A 32 -2.88 0.42 21.55
CA ILE A 32 -2.31 -0.91 21.33
C ILE A 32 -0.80 -0.77 21.10
N LYS A 33 -0.03 -0.79 22.21
CA LYS A 33 1.42 -0.50 22.23
C LYS A 33 2.24 -1.29 21.21
N PRO A 34 2.11 -2.64 21.09
CA PRO A 34 2.93 -3.38 20.13
C PRO A 34 2.73 -2.92 18.68
N LEU A 35 1.50 -2.52 18.32
CA LEU A 35 1.21 -1.99 16.99
C LEU A 35 1.78 -0.58 16.80
N MET A 36 1.70 0.27 17.82
CA MET A 36 2.31 1.59 17.80
C MET A 36 3.82 1.49 17.58
N GLU A 37 4.51 0.62 18.30
CA GLU A 37 5.95 0.38 18.17
C GLU A 37 6.32 -0.11 16.76
N TYR A 38 5.52 -1.02 16.20
CA TYR A 38 5.72 -1.47 14.82
C TYR A 38 5.49 -0.34 13.81
N THR A 39 4.50 0.51 14.03
CA THR A 39 4.22 1.66 13.17
C THR A 39 5.37 2.67 13.21
N LEU A 40 5.92 2.94 14.38
CA LEU A 40 7.13 3.76 14.55
C LEU A 40 8.34 3.15 13.82
N LYS A 41 8.51 1.83 13.92
CA LYS A 41 9.54 1.12 13.16
C LYS A 41 9.37 1.34 11.65
N LEU A 42 8.16 1.12 11.11
CA LEU A 42 7.89 1.34 9.69
C LEU A 42 8.18 2.77 9.24
N LYS A 43 7.89 3.75 10.09
CA LYS A 43 8.19 5.17 9.83
C LYS A 43 9.70 5.42 9.79
N ARG A 44 10.45 4.86 10.74
CA ARG A 44 11.93 4.93 10.77
C ARG A 44 12.59 4.24 9.58
N ASP A 45 12.00 3.13 9.13
CA ASP A 45 12.45 2.39 7.95
C ASP A 45 12.10 3.12 6.62
N GLY A 46 11.54 4.34 6.68
CA GLY A 46 11.20 5.14 5.50
C GLY A 46 10.04 4.58 4.68
N MET A 47 9.17 3.76 5.28
CA MET A 47 8.01 3.21 4.58
C MET A 47 7.00 4.30 4.23
N SER A 48 6.39 4.20 3.03
CA SER A 48 5.38 5.15 2.59
C SER A 48 4.17 5.18 3.52
N GLN A 49 3.54 6.34 3.65
CA GLN A 49 2.34 6.53 4.47
C GLN A 49 1.23 5.54 4.08
N SER A 50 1.06 5.26 2.78
CA SER A 50 0.06 4.29 2.32
C SER A 50 0.37 2.86 2.80
N THR A 51 1.65 2.48 2.89
CA THR A 51 2.07 1.18 3.44
C THR A 51 1.72 1.07 4.92
N ILE A 52 1.97 2.13 5.69
CA ILE A 52 1.65 2.20 7.11
C ILE A 52 0.14 2.12 7.31
N LEU A 53 -0.65 2.91 6.57
CA LEU A 53 -2.10 2.90 6.65
C LEU A 53 -2.71 1.54 6.28
N ASN A 54 -2.17 0.86 5.25
CA ASN A 54 -2.60 -0.49 4.89
C ASN A 54 -2.32 -1.50 6.00
N CYS A 55 -1.18 -1.39 6.67
CA CYS A 55 -0.86 -2.24 7.82
C CYS A 55 -1.85 -2.02 8.98
N ILE A 56 -2.10 -0.77 9.34
CA ILE A 56 -3.07 -0.40 10.38
C ILE A 56 -4.48 -0.90 10.03
N LYS A 57 -4.92 -0.68 8.79
CA LYS A 57 -6.24 -1.14 8.35
C LYS A 57 -6.37 -2.66 8.39
N ALA A 58 -5.34 -3.37 7.91
CA ALA A 58 -5.32 -4.83 7.96
C ALA A 58 -5.37 -5.35 9.40
N THR A 59 -4.64 -4.70 10.32
CA THR A 59 -4.62 -5.08 11.73
C THR A 59 -5.98 -4.79 12.39
N GLN A 60 -6.58 -3.64 12.09
CA GLN A 60 -7.91 -3.32 12.58
C GLN A 60 -8.92 -4.41 12.18
N LEU A 61 -8.96 -4.79 10.90
CA LEU A 61 -9.84 -5.85 10.40
C LEU A 61 -9.57 -7.20 11.08
N LEU A 62 -8.30 -7.56 11.30
CA LEU A 62 -7.97 -8.81 12.00
C LEU A 62 -8.47 -8.81 13.44
N LEU A 63 -8.26 -7.70 14.17
CA LEU A 63 -8.71 -7.57 15.56
C LEU A 63 -10.24 -7.56 15.67
N GLU A 64 -10.93 -6.86 14.77
CA GLU A 64 -12.40 -6.90 14.66
C GLU A 64 -12.90 -8.33 14.42
N TYR A 65 -12.25 -9.06 13.50
CA TYR A 65 -12.57 -10.45 13.21
C TYR A 65 -12.34 -11.36 14.42
N MET A 66 -11.23 -11.19 15.13
CA MET A 66 -10.91 -11.95 16.34
C MET A 66 -11.93 -11.69 17.45
N SER A 67 -12.40 -10.47 17.60
CA SER A 67 -13.35 -10.11 18.66
C SER A 67 -14.73 -10.78 18.49
N THR A 68 -15.13 -11.06 17.25
CA THR A 68 -16.40 -11.74 16.96
C THR A 68 -16.29 -13.26 16.89
N ASN A 69 -15.07 -13.80 16.79
CA ASN A 69 -14.82 -15.23 16.55
C ASN A 69 -13.94 -15.86 17.65
N THR A 70 -14.08 -15.41 18.90
CA THR A 70 -13.21 -15.83 20.02
C THR A 70 -13.33 -17.31 20.41
N SER A 71 -14.45 -17.97 20.10
CA SER A 71 -14.76 -19.33 20.58
C SER A 71 -14.43 -20.45 19.60
N GLY A 72 -14.05 -20.15 18.35
CA GLY A 72 -14.00 -21.14 17.26
C GLY A 72 -12.61 -21.60 16.82
N PHE A 73 -11.52 -20.96 17.28
CA PHE A 73 -10.20 -21.22 16.70
C PHE A 73 -9.24 -21.85 17.72
N GLN A 74 -8.89 -23.09 17.47
CA GLN A 74 -7.95 -23.83 18.31
C GLN A 74 -6.49 -23.41 18.08
N ASN A 75 -6.19 -22.80 16.92
CA ASN A 75 -4.85 -22.33 16.60
C ASN A 75 -4.85 -21.03 15.77
N PRO A 76 -3.79 -20.21 15.88
CA PRO A 76 -3.69 -18.95 15.16
C PRO A 76 -3.67 -19.10 13.62
N GLU A 77 -3.16 -20.23 13.09
CA GLU A 77 -3.11 -20.48 11.66
C GLU A 77 -4.51 -20.65 11.07
N SER A 78 -5.36 -21.47 11.73
CA SER A 78 -6.74 -21.67 11.30
C SER A 78 -7.56 -20.38 11.36
N LEU A 79 -7.36 -19.59 12.40
CA LEU A 79 -7.97 -18.26 12.52
C LEU A 79 -7.57 -17.37 11.33
N PHE A 80 -6.29 -17.33 11.01
CA PHE A 80 -5.80 -16.51 9.91
C PHE A 80 -6.25 -17.01 8.54
N GLU A 81 -6.35 -18.33 8.35
CA GLU A 81 -6.88 -18.93 7.12
C GLU A 81 -8.36 -18.54 6.93
N ASN A 82 -9.18 -18.66 7.96
CA ASN A 82 -10.58 -18.25 7.91
C ASN A 82 -10.75 -16.74 7.70
N PHE A 83 -9.96 -15.92 8.41
CA PHE A 83 -9.93 -14.47 8.18
C PHE A 83 -9.60 -14.14 6.72
N THR A 84 -8.58 -14.78 6.14
CA THR A 84 -8.21 -14.52 4.74
C THR A 84 -9.28 -14.97 3.76
N SER A 85 -10.02 -16.05 4.07
CA SER A 85 -11.18 -16.46 3.29
C SER A 85 -12.25 -15.36 3.32
N ARG A 86 -12.56 -14.81 4.49
CA ARG A 86 -13.57 -13.74 4.64
C ARG A 86 -13.16 -12.43 3.96
N LEU A 87 -11.89 -12.12 3.87
CA LEU A 87 -11.44 -10.99 3.04
C LEU A 87 -11.83 -11.15 1.55
N TYR A 88 -11.89 -12.38 1.04
CA TYR A 88 -12.26 -12.63 -0.37
C TYR A 88 -13.77 -12.76 -0.58
N THR A 89 -14.49 -13.32 0.38
CA THR A 89 -15.92 -13.59 0.24
C THR A 89 -16.82 -12.52 0.87
N GLY A 90 -16.27 -11.74 1.78
CA GLY A 90 -17.06 -10.90 2.68
C GLY A 90 -17.65 -11.73 3.83
N THR A 91 -18.44 -11.08 4.67
CA THR A 91 -19.13 -11.69 5.81
C THR A 91 -20.65 -11.68 5.65
N ILE A 92 -21.16 -10.94 4.68
CA ILE A 92 -22.60 -10.81 4.40
C ILE A 92 -23.09 -12.05 3.65
N GLY A 93 -24.13 -12.68 4.13
CA GLY A 93 -24.78 -13.82 3.47
C GLY A 93 -25.63 -13.41 2.26
N ASP A 94 -26.10 -14.39 1.50
CA ASP A 94 -26.97 -14.18 0.33
C ASP A 94 -28.32 -13.54 0.69
N ASP A 95 -28.73 -13.68 1.94
CA ASP A 95 -29.91 -13.04 2.54
C ASP A 95 -29.69 -11.57 2.96
N GLY A 96 -28.48 -11.04 2.76
CA GLY A 96 -28.10 -9.69 3.18
C GLY A 96 -27.81 -9.55 4.68
N LEU A 97 -27.88 -10.62 5.46
CA LEU A 97 -27.59 -10.63 6.88
C LEU A 97 -26.14 -11.05 7.14
N ASP A 98 -25.58 -10.54 8.22
CA ASP A 98 -24.26 -10.95 8.71
C ASP A 98 -24.36 -11.37 10.19
N PRO A 99 -24.34 -12.68 10.48
CA PRO A 99 -24.38 -13.16 11.86
C PRO A 99 -23.17 -12.70 12.71
N SER A 100 -22.06 -12.35 12.08
CA SER A 100 -20.88 -11.83 12.79
C SER A 100 -21.01 -10.35 13.17
N GLY A 101 -21.94 -9.61 12.55
CA GLY A 101 -22.10 -8.17 12.74
C GLY A 101 -21.01 -7.30 12.15
N LEU A 102 -20.07 -7.88 11.37
CA LEU A 102 -18.94 -7.15 10.76
C LEU A 102 -19.35 -6.41 9.48
N TYR A 103 -20.30 -6.95 8.74
CA TYR A 103 -20.81 -6.41 7.46
C TYR A 103 -19.72 -6.08 6.44
N TRP A 104 -18.73 -6.96 6.31
CA TRP A 104 -17.65 -6.77 5.36
C TRP A 104 -18.06 -7.12 3.95
N LEU A 105 -17.77 -6.22 3.03
CA LEU A 105 -17.84 -6.50 1.60
C LEU A 105 -16.58 -7.24 1.13
N PRO A 106 -16.67 -8.06 0.07
CA PRO A 106 -15.52 -8.73 -0.52
C PRO A 106 -14.43 -7.75 -0.94
N CYS A 107 -13.20 -7.98 -0.50
CA CYS A 107 -12.05 -7.23 -0.96
C CYS A 107 -11.53 -7.75 -2.29
N SER A 108 -11.00 -6.86 -3.13
CA SER A 108 -10.31 -7.28 -4.35
C SER A 108 -9.10 -8.17 -4.01
N LYS A 109 -8.73 -9.08 -4.91
CA LYS A 109 -7.57 -9.97 -4.72
C LYS A 109 -6.27 -9.19 -4.47
N GLN A 110 -6.15 -7.99 -5.05
CA GLN A 110 -5.00 -7.12 -4.86
C GLN A 110 -4.96 -6.55 -3.44
N VAL A 111 -6.06 -6.03 -2.94
CA VAL A 111 -6.18 -5.47 -1.58
C VAL A 111 -6.00 -6.56 -0.52
N SER A 112 -6.68 -7.70 -0.68
CA SER A 112 -6.52 -8.85 0.23
C SER A 112 -5.07 -9.31 0.33
N LYS A 113 -4.36 -9.37 -0.81
CA LYS A 113 -2.93 -9.72 -0.83
C LYS A 113 -2.07 -8.69 -0.09
N LEU A 114 -2.37 -7.39 -0.20
CA LEU A 114 -1.66 -6.35 0.55
C LEU A 114 -1.87 -6.54 2.06
N TYR A 115 -3.10 -6.80 2.50
CA TYR A 115 -3.42 -7.03 3.91
C TYR A 115 -2.76 -8.30 4.47
N ILE A 116 -2.83 -9.41 3.74
CA ILE A 116 -2.17 -10.67 4.15
C ILE A 116 -0.66 -10.46 4.31
N ASN A 117 -0.02 -9.76 3.37
CA ASN A 117 1.41 -9.48 3.45
C ASN A 117 1.76 -8.54 4.61
N ALA A 118 0.94 -7.52 4.87
CA ALA A 118 1.15 -6.59 5.97
C ALA A 118 1.04 -7.30 7.32
N LEU A 119 0.01 -8.11 7.51
CA LEU A 119 -0.19 -8.90 8.74
C LEU A 119 0.89 -9.95 8.94
N THR A 120 1.32 -10.63 7.88
CA THR A 120 2.43 -11.59 7.97
C THR A 120 3.70 -10.90 8.48
N LYS A 121 4.06 -9.74 7.93
CA LYS A 121 5.24 -8.98 8.38
C LYS A 121 5.10 -8.46 9.81
N LEU A 122 3.92 -7.95 10.18
CA LEU A 122 3.65 -7.51 11.54
C LEU A 122 3.82 -8.64 12.54
N THR A 123 3.21 -9.80 12.28
CA THR A 123 3.23 -10.92 13.21
C THR A 123 4.59 -11.61 13.25
N ASP A 124 5.35 -11.63 12.16
CA ASP A 124 6.76 -12.04 12.18
C ASP A 124 7.58 -11.13 13.12
N TRP A 125 7.38 -9.82 13.01
CA TRP A 125 8.08 -8.87 13.86
C TRP A 125 7.67 -9.02 15.34
N LEU A 126 6.38 -9.20 15.62
CA LEU A 126 5.88 -9.45 16.97
C LEU A 126 6.46 -10.74 17.55
N ALA A 127 6.52 -11.81 16.75
CA ALA A 127 7.09 -13.09 17.17
C ALA A 127 8.57 -12.96 17.56
N LEU A 128 9.34 -12.16 16.81
CA LEU A 128 10.74 -11.92 17.10
C LEU A 128 10.97 -11.08 18.38
N ASN A 129 10.08 -10.14 18.68
CA ASN A 129 10.27 -9.22 19.81
C ASN A 129 9.61 -9.70 21.11
N ASN A 130 8.52 -10.47 21.01
CA ASN A 130 7.68 -10.84 22.17
C ASN A 130 7.66 -12.35 22.45
N ASN A 131 8.54 -13.14 21.84
CA ASN A 131 8.56 -14.62 21.93
C ASN A 131 7.21 -15.27 21.60
N GLY A 132 6.40 -14.59 20.77
CA GLY A 132 5.10 -15.10 20.31
C GLY A 132 5.24 -15.96 19.06
N ASN A 133 4.15 -16.57 18.65
CA ASN A 133 4.09 -17.34 17.42
C ASN A 133 3.58 -16.46 16.26
N ALA A 134 4.26 -16.53 15.10
CA ALA A 134 3.77 -15.90 13.88
C ALA A 134 2.48 -16.60 13.42
N ILE A 135 1.45 -15.81 13.04
CA ILE A 135 0.16 -16.38 12.57
C ILE A 135 0.25 -17.02 11.18
N ASN A 136 1.30 -16.71 10.44
CA ASN A 136 1.56 -17.28 9.11
C ASN A 136 3.04 -17.70 9.01
N PRO A 137 3.46 -18.72 9.78
CA PRO A 137 4.86 -19.10 9.85
C PRO A 137 5.40 -19.62 8.52
N LEU A 138 6.71 -19.57 8.37
CA LEU A 138 7.41 -20.30 7.31
C LEU A 138 7.42 -21.78 7.65
N VAL A 139 6.83 -22.59 6.81
CA VAL A 139 6.73 -24.05 6.99
C VAL A 139 7.54 -24.74 5.90
N GLU A 140 8.21 -25.81 6.26
CA GLU A 140 8.95 -26.64 5.30
C GLU A 140 8.01 -27.21 4.22
N ALA A 141 8.46 -27.13 2.97
CA ALA A 141 7.65 -27.55 1.80
C ALA A 141 7.67 -29.07 1.62
N ASN A 142 7.04 -29.80 2.55
CA ASN A 142 7.04 -31.28 2.58
C ASN A 142 6.03 -31.89 1.61
N THR A 143 4.99 -31.16 1.22
CA THR A 143 3.95 -31.64 0.28
C THR A 143 4.23 -31.19 -1.14
N SER A 144 3.74 -31.93 -2.16
CA SER A 144 3.86 -31.57 -3.58
C SER A 144 3.35 -30.16 -3.86
N THR A 145 2.22 -29.77 -3.28
CA THR A 145 1.62 -28.44 -3.44
C THR A 145 2.53 -27.34 -2.84
N LYS A 146 3.10 -27.57 -1.65
CA LYS A 146 4.03 -26.62 -1.03
C LYS A 146 5.33 -26.50 -1.82
N ARG A 147 5.82 -27.62 -2.39
CA ARG A 147 7.01 -27.62 -3.28
C ARG A 147 6.76 -26.81 -4.55
N LEU A 148 5.57 -26.94 -5.16
CA LEU A 148 5.21 -26.13 -6.33
C LEU A 148 5.11 -24.65 -6.00
N LYS A 149 4.52 -24.29 -4.86
CA LYS A 149 4.45 -22.90 -4.39
C LYS A 149 5.86 -22.32 -4.15
N TYR A 150 6.74 -23.10 -3.51
CA TYR A 150 8.12 -22.72 -3.32
C TYR A 150 8.85 -22.53 -4.66
N ALA A 151 8.73 -23.47 -5.59
CA ALA A 151 9.35 -23.39 -6.90
C ALA A 151 8.86 -22.15 -7.69
N ALA A 152 7.58 -21.83 -7.62
CA ALA A 152 7.03 -20.64 -8.24
C ALA A 152 7.56 -19.34 -7.60
N TRP A 153 7.67 -19.32 -6.27
CA TRP A 153 8.27 -18.22 -5.54
C TRP A 153 9.76 -18.05 -5.88
N PHE A 154 10.52 -19.15 -5.91
CA PHE A 154 11.95 -19.18 -6.23
C PHE A 154 12.19 -18.64 -7.65
N ARG A 155 11.47 -19.14 -8.66
CA ARG A 155 11.57 -18.64 -10.04
C ARG A 155 11.32 -17.14 -10.13
N LYS A 156 10.27 -16.64 -9.44
CA LYS A 156 9.92 -15.23 -9.44
C LYS A 156 11.03 -14.36 -8.85
N ASN A 157 11.68 -14.81 -7.78
CA ASN A 157 12.71 -14.03 -7.10
C ASN A 157 14.09 -14.17 -7.75
N HIS A 158 14.42 -15.35 -8.26
CA HIS A 158 15.70 -15.61 -8.90
C HIS A 158 15.80 -14.95 -10.29
N ASN A 159 14.73 -14.99 -11.07
CA ASN A 159 14.69 -14.41 -12.42
C ASN A 159 14.37 -12.89 -12.40
N ASN A 160 14.29 -12.27 -11.25
CA ASN A 160 14.13 -10.83 -11.16
C ASN A 160 15.48 -10.15 -11.38
N PHE A 161 15.52 -9.13 -12.23
CA PHE A 161 16.73 -8.34 -12.50
C PHE A 161 17.46 -7.88 -11.23
N LEU A 162 16.71 -7.53 -10.16
CA LEU A 162 17.26 -7.17 -8.85
C LEU A 162 17.26 -8.34 -7.85
N GLY A 163 17.13 -9.58 -8.33
CA GLY A 163 17.09 -10.75 -7.46
C GLY A 163 18.36 -10.96 -6.64
N HIS A 164 19.50 -10.55 -7.19
CA HIS A 164 20.81 -10.64 -6.54
C HIS A 164 21.00 -9.67 -5.35
N LEU A 165 20.17 -8.61 -5.27
CA LEU A 165 20.18 -7.67 -4.14
C LEU A 165 19.34 -8.15 -2.96
N LYS A 166 18.54 -9.20 -3.15
CA LYS A 166 17.74 -9.77 -2.07
C LYS A 166 18.56 -10.85 -1.38
N ASP A 167 18.64 -10.76 -0.07
CA ASP A 167 19.28 -11.79 0.75
C ASP A 167 18.46 -13.09 0.66
N THR A 168 18.82 -13.93 -0.31
CA THR A 168 18.19 -15.24 -0.56
C THR A 168 18.94 -16.37 0.12
N HIS A 169 20.06 -16.09 0.80
CA HIS A 169 20.91 -17.10 1.39
C HIS A 169 20.21 -17.98 2.42
N ILE A 170 19.23 -17.42 3.15
CA ILE A 170 18.43 -18.15 4.14
C ILE A 170 17.59 -19.26 3.48
N HIS A 171 17.30 -19.16 2.19
CA HIS A 171 16.35 -20.06 1.50
C HIS A 171 17.03 -21.07 0.55
N LEU A 172 18.36 -21.04 0.40
CA LEU A 172 19.06 -21.93 -0.52
C LEU A 172 19.16 -23.37 0.01
N THR A 173 19.17 -23.55 1.32
CA THR A 173 19.36 -24.86 1.96
C THR A 173 18.06 -25.51 2.44
N ALA A 174 17.02 -24.73 2.69
CA ALA A 174 15.76 -25.23 3.19
C ALA A 174 14.57 -24.71 2.35
N ARG A 175 13.69 -25.60 1.94
CA ARG A 175 12.52 -25.30 1.12
C ARG A 175 11.36 -24.83 2.02
N TYR A 176 11.37 -23.57 2.42
CA TYR A 176 10.30 -23.00 3.23
C TYR A 176 9.28 -22.22 2.39
N ALA A 177 8.02 -22.32 2.75
CA ALA A 177 6.94 -21.55 2.15
C ALA A 177 5.94 -21.10 3.22
N ARG A 178 5.31 -19.95 3.02
CA ARG A 178 4.17 -19.53 3.83
C ARG A 178 2.95 -20.39 3.51
N ASN A 179 2.20 -20.81 4.54
CA ASN A 179 0.96 -21.55 4.34
C ASN A 179 -0.07 -20.71 3.59
N ILE A 180 -0.24 -19.48 4.02
CA ILE A 180 -1.23 -18.56 3.48
C ILE A 180 -0.53 -17.54 2.61
N GLN A 181 -0.93 -17.49 1.34
CA GLN A 181 -0.45 -16.53 0.36
C GLN A 181 -1.64 -15.85 -0.30
N GLY A 182 -1.55 -14.54 -0.51
CA GLY A 182 -2.57 -13.81 -1.24
C GLY A 182 -2.80 -14.41 -2.63
N LYS A 183 -4.06 -14.63 -3.00
CA LYS A 183 -4.43 -15.10 -4.34
C LYS A 183 -3.87 -14.13 -5.38
N ARG A 184 -3.29 -14.66 -6.44
CA ARG A 184 -2.96 -13.81 -7.59
C ARG A 184 -4.27 -13.25 -8.15
N PRO A 185 -4.36 -11.96 -8.43
CA PRO A 185 -5.40 -11.52 -9.34
C PRO A 185 -5.25 -12.43 -10.57
N LEU A 186 -6.31 -13.12 -10.96
CA LEU A 186 -6.39 -13.70 -12.30
C LEU A 186 -5.99 -12.52 -13.17
N GLY A 187 -4.89 -12.69 -13.95
CA GLY A 187 -4.56 -11.67 -14.90
C GLY A 187 -5.88 -11.33 -15.55
N LYS A 188 -6.34 -10.11 -15.44
CA LYS A 188 -7.25 -9.65 -16.45
C LYS A 188 -6.53 -10.10 -17.70
N GLN A 189 -7.08 -11.05 -18.47
CA GLN A 189 -6.76 -11.12 -19.87
C GLN A 189 -6.60 -9.66 -20.21
N SER A 190 -5.39 -9.26 -20.44
CA SER A 190 -5.03 -7.86 -20.49
C SER A 190 -6.09 -7.19 -21.35
N GLN A 191 -7.00 -6.43 -20.74
CA GLN A 191 -7.44 -5.29 -21.48
C GLN A 191 -6.08 -4.63 -21.75
N GLU A 192 -5.59 -4.91 -22.93
CA GLU A 192 -4.43 -4.25 -23.50
C GLU A 192 -4.63 -2.82 -23.09
N ALA A 193 -3.67 -2.26 -22.40
CA ALA A 193 -3.77 -0.86 -22.00
C ALA A 193 -4.08 -0.19 -23.32
N ILE A 194 -5.32 0.29 -23.48
CA ILE A 194 -5.75 0.90 -24.73
C ILE A 194 -4.90 2.15 -24.78
N GLU A 195 -3.84 2.07 -25.56
CA GLU A 195 -2.98 3.22 -25.80
C GLU A 195 -3.86 4.32 -26.37
N PHE A 196 -3.72 5.51 -25.86
CA PHE A 196 -4.40 6.65 -26.45
C PHE A 196 -3.84 6.81 -27.87
N PRO A 197 -4.68 6.77 -28.95
CA PRO A 197 -4.20 6.82 -30.31
C PRO A 197 -3.44 8.12 -30.58
N GLU A 198 -2.16 8.03 -30.90
CA GLU A 198 -1.27 9.21 -31.10
C GLU A 198 -1.82 10.19 -32.13
N HIS A 199 -2.46 9.68 -33.18
CA HIS A 199 -3.05 10.52 -34.23
C HIS A 199 -4.24 11.38 -33.74
N HIS A 200 -4.89 11.03 -32.63
CA HIS A 200 -5.95 11.82 -32.01
C HIS A 200 -5.43 12.79 -30.93
N PHE A 201 -4.13 12.73 -30.60
CA PHE A 201 -3.58 13.56 -29.55
C PHE A 201 -3.74 15.06 -29.84
N SER A 202 -3.40 15.50 -31.05
CA SER A 202 -3.49 16.90 -31.42
C SER A 202 -4.93 17.42 -31.39
N GLU A 203 -5.88 16.62 -31.88
CA GLU A 203 -7.30 16.97 -31.84
C GLU A 203 -7.81 17.09 -30.41
N PHE A 204 -7.48 16.11 -29.56
CA PHE A 204 -7.85 16.14 -28.15
C PHE A 204 -7.21 17.32 -27.41
N TYR A 205 -5.92 17.60 -27.68
CA TYR A 205 -5.17 18.67 -27.03
C TYR A 205 -5.72 20.07 -27.38
N PHE A 206 -6.01 20.33 -28.66
CA PHE A 206 -6.47 21.64 -29.09
C PHE A 206 -7.98 21.83 -28.99
N ASN A 207 -8.76 20.82 -29.34
CA ASN A 207 -10.22 20.92 -29.40
C ASN A 207 -10.89 20.33 -28.14
N GLY A 208 -10.41 19.20 -27.64
CA GLY A 208 -11.02 18.53 -26.48
C GLY A 208 -10.81 19.30 -25.17
N LEU A 209 -9.62 19.85 -24.96
CA LEU A 209 -9.30 20.67 -23.77
C LEU A 209 -9.58 22.15 -24.00
N GLY A 210 -9.76 22.59 -25.25
CA GLY A 210 -10.00 23.99 -25.60
C GLY A 210 -11.39 24.54 -25.29
N GLY A 211 -12.33 23.70 -24.88
CA GLY A 211 -13.74 24.07 -24.71
C GLY A 211 -14.08 24.83 -23.41
N ALA A 212 -13.15 25.00 -22.47
CA ALA A 212 -13.42 25.71 -21.22
C ALA A 212 -13.45 27.25 -21.49
N ILE A 213 -14.38 27.95 -20.82
CA ILE A 213 -14.56 29.40 -20.93
C ILE A 213 -13.35 30.16 -20.36
N ASP A 214 -12.72 29.66 -19.30
CA ASP A 214 -11.53 30.28 -18.71
C ASP A 214 -10.25 29.77 -19.36
N ARG A 215 -9.54 30.67 -20.08
CA ARG A 215 -8.27 30.36 -20.71
C ARG A 215 -7.22 29.78 -19.76
N ARG A 216 -7.24 30.14 -18.48
CA ARG A 216 -6.27 29.61 -17.50
C ARG A 216 -6.53 28.14 -17.22
N VAL A 217 -7.79 27.71 -17.23
CA VAL A 217 -8.17 26.30 -17.10
C VAL A 217 -7.69 25.51 -18.30
N VAL A 218 -7.91 26.04 -19.51
CA VAL A 218 -7.41 25.42 -20.76
C VAL A 218 -5.90 25.21 -20.72
N LEU A 219 -5.15 26.26 -20.39
CA LEU A 219 -3.68 26.20 -20.35
C LEU A 219 -3.17 25.23 -19.25
N ARG A 220 -3.83 25.21 -18.10
CA ARG A 220 -3.52 24.27 -17.03
C ARG A 220 -3.71 22.83 -17.49
N ASP A 221 -4.85 22.51 -18.08
CA ASP A 221 -5.22 21.14 -18.47
C ASP A 221 -4.34 20.67 -19.65
N GLN A 222 -4.03 21.57 -20.57
CA GLN A 222 -3.07 21.33 -21.64
C GLN A 222 -1.67 21.06 -21.10
N LEU A 223 -1.20 21.83 -20.12
CA LEU A 223 0.10 21.61 -19.49
C LEU A 223 0.15 20.28 -18.74
N ILE A 224 -0.90 19.94 -18.00
CA ILE A 224 -1.02 18.65 -17.30
C ILE A 224 -0.90 17.51 -18.32
N LEU A 225 -1.64 17.57 -19.42
CA LEU A 225 -1.62 16.56 -20.46
C LEU A 225 -0.23 16.42 -21.10
N LEU A 226 0.45 17.52 -21.40
CA LEU A 226 1.82 17.50 -21.95
C LEU A 226 2.83 16.89 -20.99
N LEU A 227 2.74 17.21 -19.70
CA LEU A 227 3.62 16.65 -18.68
C LEU A 227 3.41 15.15 -18.50
N MET A 228 2.15 14.70 -18.54
CA MET A 228 1.84 13.27 -18.40
C MET A 228 2.16 12.48 -19.68
N HIS A 229 1.78 12.97 -20.83
CA HIS A 229 1.95 12.26 -22.09
C HIS A 229 3.38 12.43 -22.65
N GLY A 230 3.85 13.66 -22.81
CA GLY A 230 5.18 13.94 -23.36
C GLY A 230 6.32 13.74 -22.35
N GLY A 231 6.08 14.09 -21.08
CA GLY A 231 7.07 13.96 -19.99
C GLY A 231 7.04 12.61 -19.28
N GLY A 232 6.02 11.78 -19.50
CA GLY A 232 5.87 10.49 -18.81
C GLY A 232 5.63 10.60 -17.31
N LEU A 233 5.21 11.77 -16.82
CA LEU A 233 4.96 12.02 -15.40
C LEU A 233 3.67 11.34 -14.93
N ARG A 234 3.69 10.83 -13.68
CA ARG A 234 2.48 10.35 -13.06
C ARG A 234 1.58 11.52 -12.68
N GLU A 235 0.26 11.27 -12.62
CA GLU A 235 -0.72 12.27 -12.15
C GLU A 235 -0.29 12.96 -10.86
N SER A 236 0.13 12.17 -9.86
CA SER A 236 0.58 12.71 -8.57
C SER A 236 1.84 13.59 -8.67
N GLU A 237 2.73 13.30 -9.58
CA GLU A 237 3.94 14.09 -9.82
C GLU A 237 3.58 15.41 -10.51
N THR A 238 2.74 15.35 -11.53
CA THR A 238 2.27 16.53 -12.27
C THR A 238 1.49 17.50 -11.37
N MET A 239 0.61 16.99 -10.50
CA MET A 239 -0.21 17.80 -9.60
C MET A 239 0.57 18.44 -8.43
N HIS A 240 1.82 18.05 -8.22
CA HIS A 240 2.67 18.60 -7.16
C HIS A 240 3.84 19.43 -7.71
N LEU A 241 3.81 19.81 -9.00
CA LEU A 241 4.79 20.72 -9.56
C LEU A 241 4.50 22.17 -9.15
N TRP A 242 5.54 22.84 -8.74
CA TRP A 242 5.54 24.28 -8.45
C TRP A 242 6.24 25.05 -9.57
N VAL A 243 5.97 26.33 -9.70
CA VAL A 243 6.64 27.20 -10.68
C VAL A 243 8.17 27.17 -10.50
N GLU A 244 8.62 27.04 -9.26
CA GLU A 244 10.04 26.98 -8.89
C GLU A 244 10.73 25.67 -9.33
N ASP A 245 9.94 24.63 -9.65
CA ASP A 245 10.44 23.35 -10.14
C ASP A 245 10.71 23.38 -11.64
N VAL A 246 10.30 24.44 -12.32
CA VAL A 246 10.47 24.61 -13.74
C VAL A 246 11.52 25.68 -14.01
N SER A 247 12.55 25.34 -14.76
CA SER A 247 13.62 26.27 -15.14
C SER A 247 13.97 26.12 -16.62
N ILE A 248 14.43 27.18 -17.24
CA ILE A 248 14.97 27.12 -18.62
C ILE A 248 16.26 26.32 -18.58
N ASP A 249 16.46 25.43 -19.54
CA ASP A 249 17.73 24.71 -19.67
C ASP A 249 18.84 25.67 -20.11
N PRO A 250 19.88 25.88 -19.30
CA PRO A 250 20.97 26.79 -19.68
C PRO A 250 21.75 26.35 -20.92
N LEU A 251 21.68 25.06 -21.27
CA LEU A 251 22.35 24.51 -22.46
C LEU A 251 21.46 24.57 -23.72
N ASN A 252 20.15 24.68 -23.55
CA ASN A 252 19.19 24.76 -24.65
C ASN A 252 18.01 25.63 -24.22
N THR A 253 18.02 26.89 -24.62
CA THR A 253 16.98 27.88 -24.24
C THR A 253 15.58 27.56 -24.78
N ASN A 254 15.47 26.62 -25.73
CA ASN A 254 14.20 26.14 -26.25
C ASN A 254 13.62 24.96 -25.47
N SER A 255 14.32 24.50 -24.44
CA SER A 255 13.88 23.41 -23.57
C SER A 255 13.79 23.86 -22.10
N MET A 256 12.92 23.20 -21.36
CA MET A 256 12.73 23.43 -19.94
C MET A 256 13.15 22.20 -19.15
N LYS A 257 13.79 22.42 -18.01
CA LYS A 257 14.05 21.41 -17.00
C LYS A 257 12.93 21.42 -15.98
N VAL A 258 12.33 20.27 -15.76
CA VAL A 258 11.31 20.07 -14.73
C VAL A 258 11.92 19.20 -13.65
N ARG A 259 11.97 19.72 -12.41
CA ARG A 259 12.46 18.99 -11.24
C ARG A 259 11.30 18.26 -10.60
N ILE A 260 11.41 16.94 -10.49
CA ILE A 260 10.36 16.11 -9.92
C ILE A 260 10.79 15.67 -8.52
N TYR A 261 9.92 15.93 -7.55
CA TYR A 261 10.05 15.44 -6.19
C TYR A 261 8.95 14.44 -5.87
N HIS A 262 9.24 13.55 -4.93
CA HIS A 262 8.17 12.78 -4.33
C HIS A 262 7.22 13.75 -3.59
N PRO A 263 5.88 13.60 -3.72
CA PRO A 263 4.93 14.53 -3.08
C PRO A 263 5.10 14.72 -1.57
N GLN A 264 5.72 13.74 -0.89
CA GLN A 264 6.02 13.80 0.54
C GLN A 264 7.33 14.54 0.87
N ASP A 265 8.23 14.66 -0.11
CA ASP A 265 9.57 15.25 0.07
C ASP A 265 9.63 16.69 -0.43
N GLY A 266 8.67 17.09 -1.27
CA GLY A 266 8.58 18.45 -1.79
C GLY A 266 8.10 19.45 -0.75
N LYS A 267 8.86 20.52 -0.57
CA LYS A 267 8.45 21.65 0.29
C LYS A 267 7.54 22.58 -0.52
N ALA A 268 6.39 22.89 0.05
CA ALA A 268 5.53 23.91 -0.55
C ALA A 268 6.19 25.30 -0.48
N PRO A 269 5.93 26.19 -1.46
CA PRO A 269 6.35 27.57 -1.42
C PRO A 269 5.88 28.27 -0.11
N ASN A 270 6.65 29.23 0.38
CA ASN A 270 6.41 29.92 1.65
C ASN A 270 5.01 30.55 1.79
N ASN A 271 4.38 30.90 0.66
CA ASN A 271 3.07 31.54 0.62
C ASN A 271 1.92 30.57 0.34
N TRP A 272 2.18 29.26 0.29
CA TRP A 272 1.17 28.27 0.00
C TRP A 272 0.22 28.09 1.20
N ARG A 273 -1.10 28.21 0.93
CA ARG A 273 -2.16 28.06 1.95
C ARG A 273 -2.94 26.75 1.82
N GLY A 274 -2.65 25.96 0.82
CA GLY A 274 -3.28 24.65 0.59
C GLY A 274 -2.57 23.52 1.33
N ARG A 275 -3.11 22.30 1.13
CA ARG A 275 -2.45 21.08 1.65
C ARG A 275 -1.15 20.82 0.91
N THR A 276 -0.11 20.45 1.64
CA THR A 276 1.18 20.03 1.10
C THR A 276 1.28 18.52 1.16
N GLY A 277 1.26 17.89 0.01
CA GLY A 277 1.35 16.43 -0.08
C GLY A 277 0.01 15.70 0.01
N LYS A 278 0.03 14.39 -0.30
CA LYS A 278 -1.11 13.51 -0.07
C LYS A 278 -1.24 13.23 1.43
N THR A 279 -2.31 13.69 2.00
CA THR A 279 -2.77 13.23 3.32
C THR A 279 -3.53 11.91 3.18
#